data_950a92310b65071ec0aeb79d41a499d2
#
_entry.id   950a92310b65071ec0aeb79d41a499d2
#
_cell.length_a   1.000
_cell.length_b   1.000
_cell.length_c   1.000
_cell.angle_alpha   90.00
_cell.angle_beta   90.00
_cell.angle_gamma   90.00
#
_symmetry.space_group_name_H-M   'P 1'
#
loop_
_entity.id
_entity.type
_entity.pdbx_description
1 polymer ?
#
loop_
_entity_poly.entity_id
_entity_poly.type
_entity_poly.pdbx_seq_one_letter_code
_entity_poly.pdbx_strand_id
1 'polypeptide(L)'
;MDSRIATIGPAWLDRHEYPFASKWAAVSGGRLHYVDEGSGSPTLLVHGTPTWSFEYRHVIRAVSDSNRCVAPDHLGFGLSDRPRAASYAPEAHADRLREFVNAVGLDRFAMVVHDFGGPIGLPLALEGRVTRLVILNSWMWPFDDDREMANRARFAAGAMGRWMYRHLNASLRLIMPSAYGRRANLTKAIHRQYLEPFRDRDARVLVLWALARALLGSSAFYRDLYAHAERLRAIPTKIIWGMKDSAFRPYQLERWRKLLPEATVLTLEHAGHWPHEEAPAEVAEAIASFVA
;
A
#
# COMPACT_ATOMS: atom_id res chain seq x y z
N MET A 1 -14.17 15.57 -32.08
CA MET A 1 -13.36 16.29 -31.08
C MET A 1 -12.34 15.32 -30.54
N ASP A 2 -11.10 15.66 -30.76
CA ASP A 2 -9.92 14.78 -30.74
C ASP A 2 -9.58 14.29 -29.32
N SER A 3 -9.82 13.01 -29.03
CA SER A 3 -9.51 12.38 -27.74
C SER A 3 -8.07 11.86 -27.73
N ARG A 4 -7.11 12.69 -28.06
CA ARG A 4 -5.70 12.47 -27.72
C ARG A 4 -5.47 12.98 -26.31
N ILE A 5 -5.99 12.29 -25.30
CA ILE A 5 -5.51 12.45 -23.94
C ILE A 5 -4.08 11.90 -23.94
N ALA A 6 -3.15 12.82 -23.93
CA ALA A 6 -1.73 12.55 -23.96
C ALA A 6 -1.37 11.65 -22.74
N THR A 7 -1.04 10.42 -22.99
CA THR A 7 -0.39 9.47 -22.08
C THR A 7 1.05 9.91 -21.78
N ILE A 8 1.27 11.17 -21.38
CA ILE A 8 2.59 11.70 -21.09
C ILE A 8 2.83 11.60 -19.58
N GLY A 9 3.25 10.42 -19.15
CA GLY A 9 3.89 10.25 -17.85
C GLY A 9 5.37 10.62 -17.90
N PRO A 10 6.07 10.64 -16.77
CA PRO A 10 7.49 10.95 -16.73
C PRO A 10 8.30 9.95 -17.56
N ALA A 11 9.40 10.40 -18.15
CA ALA A 11 10.25 9.60 -19.05
C ALA A 11 10.86 8.34 -18.39
N TRP A 12 10.86 8.26 -17.06
CA TRP A 12 11.34 7.08 -16.33
C TRP A 12 10.29 5.98 -16.21
N LEU A 13 9.00 6.27 -16.44
CA LEU A 13 7.91 5.31 -16.30
C LEU A 13 7.96 4.28 -17.43
N ASP A 14 8.06 3.01 -17.03
CA ASP A 14 8.01 1.88 -17.95
C ASP A 14 6.56 1.62 -18.38
N ARG A 15 6.23 2.03 -19.60
CA ARG A 15 4.89 1.87 -20.15
C ARG A 15 4.53 0.44 -20.56
N HIS A 16 5.51 -0.42 -20.72
CA HIS A 16 5.26 -1.84 -20.95
C HIS A 16 4.79 -2.52 -19.66
N GLU A 17 5.45 -2.21 -18.54
CA GLU A 17 5.07 -2.71 -17.22
C GLU A 17 3.80 -2.02 -16.68
N TYR A 18 3.61 -0.74 -16.97
CA TYR A 18 2.50 0.08 -16.45
C TYR A 18 1.76 0.82 -17.59
N PRO A 19 0.97 0.08 -18.39
CA PRO A 19 0.30 0.64 -19.58
C PRO A 19 -0.97 1.44 -19.28
N PHE A 20 -1.33 1.59 -18.02
CA PHE A 20 -2.61 2.15 -17.59
C PHE A 20 -2.71 3.66 -17.84
N ALA A 21 -3.95 4.12 -18.07
CA ALA A 21 -4.25 5.52 -18.20
C ALA A 21 -4.13 6.24 -16.85
N SER A 22 -3.41 7.36 -16.84
CA SER A 22 -3.26 8.19 -15.64
C SER A 22 -4.48 9.08 -15.46
N LYS A 23 -5.08 9.06 -14.26
CA LYS A 23 -6.15 9.95 -13.82
C LYS A 23 -5.75 10.69 -12.56
N TRP A 24 -6.39 11.82 -12.26
CA TRP A 24 -6.13 12.61 -11.05
C TRP A 24 -7.43 13.03 -10.38
N ALA A 25 -7.45 12.94 -9.05
CA ALA A 25 -8.55 13.43 -8.22
C ALA A 25 -8.02 14.47 -7.21
N ALA A 26 -8.75 15.54 -7.02
CA ALA A 26 -8.43 16.54 -6.01
C ALA A 26 -8.79 16.02 -4.60
N VAL A 27 -7.87 16.23 -3.66
CA VAL A 27 -8.05 15.94 -2.24
C VAL A 27 -7.43 17.08 -1.41
N SER A 28 -7.64 17.07 -0.12
CA SER A 28 -7.00 18.03 0.79
C SER A 28 -5.48 18.01 0.65
N GLY A 29 -4.92 19.13 0.24
CA GLY A 29 -3.50 19.37 0.10
C GLY A 29 -2.91 19.04 -1.28
N GLY A 30 -3.67 18.55 -2.28
CA GLY A 30 -3.14 18.30 -3.62
C GLY A 30 -4.01 17.36 -4.45
N ARG A 31 -3.41 16.71 -5.44
CA ARG A 31 -4.09 15.74 -6.30
C ARG A 31 -3.46 14.36 -6.12
N LEU A 32 -4.30 13.35 -6.02
CA LEU A 32 -3.87 11.96 -6.14
C LEU A 32 -3.92 11.52 -7.59
N HIS A 33 -2.83 10.94 -8.06
CA HIS A 33 -2.83 10.12 -9.26
C HIS A 33 -3.54 8.80 -8.96
N TYR A 34 -4.25 8.25 -9.93
CA TYR A 34 -4.83 6.92 -9.82
C TYR A 34 -5.00 6.25 -11.18
N VAL A 35 -5.06 4.92 -11.13
CA VAL A 35 -5.50 4.05 -12.22
C VAL A 35 -6.96 3.69 -11.98
N ASP A 36 -7.74 3.57 -13.06
CA ASP A 36 -9.17 3.17 -13.02
C ASP A 36 -9.46 2.40 -14.31
N GLU A 37 -9.37 1.09 -14.22
CA GLU A 37 -9.44 0.15 -15.33
C GLU A 37 -10.58 -0.86 -15.13
N GLY A 38 -11.12 -1.35 -16.23
CA GLY A 38 -12.22 -2.31 -16.21
C GLY A 38 -13.58 -1.68 -15.91
N SER A 39 -14.58 -2.51 -15.61
CA SER A 39 -15.96 -2.12 -15.34
C SER A 39 -16.63 -3.12 -14.40
N GLY A 40 -17.79 -2.77 -13.81
CA GLY A 40 -18.52 -3.64 -12.90
C GLY A 40 -18.29 -3.29 -11.43
N SER A 41 -18.29 -4.31 -10.55
CA SER A 41 -18.12 -4.13 -9.11
C SER A 41 -16.75 -3.52 -8.80
N PRO A 42 -16.68 -2.44 -8.01
CA PRO A 42 -15.42 -1.76 -7.79
C PRO A 42 -14.52 -2.49 -6.78
N THR A 43 -13.21 -2.50 -7.09
CA THR A 43 -12.14 -2.98 -6.20
C THR A 43 -11.11 -1.87 -6.01
N LEU A 44 -10.89 -1.44 -4.77
CA LEU A 44 -9.91 -0.43 -4.37
C LEU A 44 -8.60 -1.11 -3.96
N LEU A 45 -7.48 -0.71 -4.56
CA LEU A 45 -6.14 -1.22 -4.23
C LEU A 45 -5.35 -0.15 -3.48
N VAL A 46 -5.00 -0.40 -2.21
CA VAL A 46 -4.36 0.58 -1.31
C VAL A 46 -2.94 0.14 -1.01
N HIS A 47 -1.98 0.81 -1.64
CA HIS A 47 -0.55 0.51 -1.50
C HIS A 47 0.03 0.99 -0.17
N GLY A 48 1.22 0.50 0.17
CA GLY A 48 1.98 0.92 1.33
C GLY A 48 3.22 1.77 1.01
N THR A 49 4.17 1.78 1.91
CA THR A 49 5.45 2.46 1.74
C THR A 49 6.57 1.45 1.48
N PRO A 50 7.55 1.72 0.65
CA PRO A 50 7.82 2.93 -0.13
C PRO A 50 7.32 2.87 -1.58
N THR A 51 6.26 2.12 -1.83
CA THR A 51 5.73 1.78 -3.13
C THR A 51 4.64 2.75 -3.60
N TRP A 52 3.97 2.46 -4.69
CA TRP A 52 2.86 3.18 -5.28
C TRP A 52 2.03 2.21 -6.12
N SER A 53 0.97 2.62 -6.76
CA SER A 53 0.05 1.75 -7.51
C SER A 53 0.73 0.81 -8.54
N PHE A 54 1.97 1.09 -8.91
CA PHE A 54 2.80 0.20 -9.74
C PHE A 54 2.97 -1.21 -9.14
N GLU A 55 3.00 -1.35 -7.82
CA GLU A 55 3.10 -2.66 -7.17
C GLU A 55 1.93 -3.57 -7.53
N TYR A 56 0.77 -2.98 -7.82
CA TYR A 56 -0.45 -3.69 -8.17
C TYR A 56 -0.63 -3.95 -9.66
N ARG A 57 0.34 -3.63 -10.55
CA ARG A 57 0.17 -3.75 -12.00
C ARG A 57 -0.32 -5.11 -12.49
N HIS A 58 0.09 -6.19 -11.85
CA HIS A 58 -0.36 -7.55 -12.17
C HIS A 58 -1.78 -7.80 -11.65
N VAL A 59 -2.08 -7.32 -10.46
CA VAL A 59 -3.42 -7.39 -9.85
C VAL A 59 -4.43 -6.55 -10.66
N ILE A 60 -4.04 -5.33 -11.06
CA ILE A 60 -4.88 -4.47 -11.89
C ILE A 60 -5.29 -5.19 -13.17
N ARG A 61 -4.35 -5.82 -13.89
CA ARG A 61 -4.64 -6.58 -15.12
C ARG A 61 -5.63 -7.71 -14.87
N ALA A 62 -5.41 -8.51 -13.83
CA ALA A 62 -6.28 -9.66 -13.53
C ALA A 62 -7.66 -9.27 -13.01
N VAL A 63 -7.74 -8.22 -12.20
CA VAL A 63 -9.01 -7.75 -11.62
C VAL A 63 -9.85 -6.99 -12.66
N SER A 64 -9.22 -6.21 -13.55
CA SER A 64 -9.93 -5.39 -14.54
C SER A 64 -10.65 -6.18 -15.62
N ASP A 65 -10.39 -7.48 -15.75
CA ASP A 65 -11.11 -8.36 -16.65
C ASP A 65 -12.59 -8.57 -16.25
N SER A 66 -12.89 -8.46 -14.95
CA SER A 66 -14.24 -8.72 -14.39
C SER A 66 -14.78 -7.62 -13.48
N ASN A 67 -13.92 -6.73 -12.97
CA ASN A 67 -14.25 -5.71 -12.00
C ASN A 67 -13.72 -4.34 -12.42
N ARG A 68 -14.28 -3.26 -11.87
CA ARG A 68 -13.66 -1.93 -11.94
C ARG A 68 -12.54 -1.85 -10.91
N CYS A 69 -11.30 -1.76 -11.35
CA CYS A 69 -10.12 -1.72 -10.50
C CYS A 69 -9.62 -0.28 -10.34
N VAL A 70 -9.59 0.23 -9.11
CA VAL A 70 -9.16 1.60 -8.79
C VAL A 70 -7.95 1.55 -7.86
N ALA A 71 -6.82 2.12 -8.29
CA ALA A 71 -5.56 2.10 -7.57
C ALA A 71 -4.97 3.51 -7.45
N PRO A 72 -5.22 4.24 -6.35
CA PRO A 72 -4.62 5.54 -6.13
C PRO A 72 -3.14 5.43 -5.69
N ASP A 73 -2.36 6.45 -6.00
CA ASP A 73 -1.09 6.75 -5.34
C ASP A 73 -1.39 7.68 -4.16
N HIS A 74 -0.95 7.34 -2.96
CA HIS A 74 -1.05 8.26 -1.83
C HIS A 74 -0.33 9.58 -2.10
N LEU A 75 -0.79 10.66 -1.49
CA LEU A 75 -0.14 11.97 -1.62
C LEU A 75 1.37 11.83 -1.30
N GLY A 76 2.23 12.33 -2.17
CA GLY A 76 3.67 12.21 -2.03
C GLY A 76 4.29 10.96 -2.63
N PHE A 77 3.50 9.97 -3.04
CA PHE A 77 3.96 8.73 -3.67
C PHE A 77 3.69 8.71 -5.18
N GLY A 78 4.38 7.83 -5.89
CA GLY A 78 4.18 7.59 -7.31
C GLY A 78 4.14 8.87 -8.14
N LEU A 79 3.02 9.07 -8.81
CA LEU A 79 2.75 10.23 -9.66
C LEU A 79 1.89 11.31 -8.99
N SER A 80 1.48 11.12 -7.73
CA SER A 80 0.70 12.10 -6.96
C SER A 80 1.50 13.35 -6.61
N ASP A 81 0.78 14.46 -6.38
CA ASP A 81 1.37 15.72 -5.90
C ASP A 81 2.11 15.52 -4.57
N ARG A 82 3.13 16.36 -4.31
CA ARG A 82 3.97 16.28 -3.10
C ARG A 82 4.13 17.66 -2.45
N PRO A 83 3.08 18.25 -1.91
CA PRO A 83 3.16 19.56 -1.27
C PRO A 83 3.95 19.51 0.04
N ARG A 84 4.82 20.52 0.25
CA ARG A 84 5.69 20.58 1.46
C ARG A 84 4.90 20.81 2.74
N ALA A 85 3.75 21.48 2.65
CA ALA A 85 2.91 21.82 3.80
C ALA A 85 1.95 20.70 4.22
N ALA A 86 1.84 19.59 3.45
CA ALA A 86 0.96 18.49 3.80
C ALA A 86 1.52 17.62 4.92
N SER A 87 0.62 17.06 5.74
CA SER A 87 0.98 15.94 6.63
C SER A 87 1.05 14.65 5.82
N TYR A 88 2.05 13.83 6.10
CA TYR A 88 2.24 12.49 5.54
C TYR A 88 2.08 11.39 6.59
N ALA A 89 1.41 11.69 7.70
CA ALA A 89 1.03 10.71 8.70
C ALA A 89 -0.09 9.79 8.17
N PRO A 90 -0.16 8.52 8.60
CA PRO A 90 -1.15 7.56 8.09
C PRO A 90 -2.59 7.99 8.30
N GLU A 91 -2.92 8.66 9.41
CA GLU A 91 -4.24 9.26 9.66
C GLU A 91 -4.61 10.31 8.60
N ALA A 92 -3.67 11.16 8.21
CA ALA A 92 -3.90 12.15 7.15
C ALA A 92 -4.02 11.50 5.76
N HIS A 93 -3.36 10.37 5.52
CA HIS A 93 -3.56 9.58 4.31
C HIS A 93 -4.93 8.89 4.31
N ALA A 94 -5.39 8.39 5.46
CA ALA A 94 -6.71 7.79 5.61
C ALA A 94 -7.84 8.80 5.31
N ASP A 95 -7.72 10.03 5.82
CA ASP A 95 -8.66 11.10 5.50
C ASP A 95 -8.71 11.43 4.01
N ARG A 96 -7.54 11.55 3.36
CA ARG A 96 -7.46 11.79 1.91
C ARG A 96 -7.98 10.61 1.09
N LEU A 97 -7.78 9.38 1.56
CA LEU A 97 -8.34 8.20 0.89
C LEU A 97 -9.87 8.23 0.97
N ARG A 98 -10.44 8.68 2.09
CA ARG A 98 -11.90 8.89 2.22
C ARG A 98 -12.41 9.98 1.27
N GLU A 99 -11.70 11.11 1.17
CA GLU A 99 -12.02 12.16 0.19
C GLU A 99 -11.94 11.62 -1.25
N PHE A 100 -10.88 10.85 -1.55
CA PHE A 100 -10.66 10.25 -2.86
C PHE A 100 -11.80 9.32 -3.27
N VAL A 101 -12.17 8.34 -2.43
CA VAL A 101 -13.22 7.37 -2.77
C VAL A 101 -14.56 8.06 -2.99
N ASN A 102 -14.84 9.16 -2.27
CA ASN A 102 -16.03 9.98 -2.50
C ASN A 102 -15.95 10.71 -3.85
N ALA A 103 -14.79 11.32 -4.16
CA ALA A 103 -14.58 12.07 -5.40
C ALA A 103 -14.70 11.20 -6.67
N VAL A 104 -14.29 9.91 -6.60
CA VAL A 104 -14.38 8.98 -7.74
C VAL A 104 -15.63 8.10 -7.74
N GLY A 105 -16.57 8.39 -6.82
CA GLY A 105 -17.88 7.72 -6.76
C GLY A 105 -17.81 6.26 -6.31
N LEU A 106 -16.90 5.91 -5.41
CA LEU A 106 -16.83 4.59 -4.78
C LEU A 106 -17.64 4.59 -3.48
N ASP A 107 -18.82 4.00 -3.47
CA ASP A 107 -19.65 3.88 -2.26
C ASP A 107 -19.37 2.57 -1.52
N ARG A 108 -19.57 1.44 -2.19
CA ARG A 108 -19.26 0.09 -1.68
C ARG A 108 -18.34 -0.63 -2.65
N PHE A 109 -17.28 -1.23 -2.13
CA PHE A 109 -16.22 -1.85 -2.95
C PHE A 109 -15.52 -3.00 -2.23
N ALA A 110 -14.91 -3.90 -2.99
CA ALA A 110 -13.88 -4.79 -2.46
C ALA A 110 -12.60 -3.98 -2.23
N MET A 111 -11.78 -4.34 -1.25
CA MET A 111 -10.55 -3.61 -0.95
C MET A 111 -9.38 -4.56 -0.76
N VAL A 112 -8.24 -4.21 -1.36
CA VAL A 112 -6.96 -4.86 -1.16
C VAL A 112 -6.03 -3.88 -0.47
N VAL A 113 -5.40 -4.28 0.63
CA VAL A 113 -4.47 -3.44 1.39
C VAL A 113 -3.12 -4.13 1.52
N HIS A 114 -2.03 -3.36 1.41
CA HIS A 114 -0.67 -3.82 1.60
C HIS A 114 0.10 -2.85 2.51
N ASP A 115 0.93 -3.36 3.43
CA ASP A 115 1.79 -2.57 4.32
C ASP A 115 1.02 -1.43 5.00
N PHE A 116 1.44 -0.16 4.91
CA PHE A 116 0.70 1.01 5.41
C PHE A 116 -0.70 1.19 4.77
N GLY A 117 -0.95 0.54 3.63
CA GLY A 117 -2.30 0.49 3.07
C GLY A 117 -3.32 -0.12 4.02
N GLY A 118 -2.90 -0.99 4.96
CA GLY A 118 -3.77 -1.50 6.03
C GLY A 118 -4.29 -0.37 6.92
N PRO A 119 -3.48 0.26 7.77
CA PRO A 119 -3.97 1.31 8.64
C PRO A 119 -4.56 2.51 7.89
N ILE A 120 -4.18 2.77 6.63
CA ILE A 120 -4.75 3.84 5.81
C ILE A 120 -6.13 3.46 5.25
N GLY A 121 -6.32 2.22 4.80
CA GLY A 121 -7.56 1.77 4.16
C GLY A 121 -8.61 1.23 5.13
N LEU A 122 -8.21 0.58 6.22
CA LEU A 122 -9.12 -0.09 7.15
C LEU A 122 -10.15 0.83 7.83
N PRO A 123 -9.95 2.14 8.02
CA PRO A 123 -11.03 3.04 8.43
C PRO A 123 -12.27 2.93 7.53
N LEU A 124 -12.11 2.80 6.21
CA LEU A 124 -13.23 2.62 5.28
C LEU A 124 -13.97 1.27 5.49
N ALA A 125 -13.25 0.23 5.90
CA ALA A 125 -13.85 -1.05 6.27
C ALA A 125 -14.66 -0.94 7.56
N LEU A 126 -14.13 -0.23 8.56
CA LEU A 126 -14.84 0.03 9.83
C LEU A 126 -16.07 0.94 9.64
N GLU A 127 -16.10 1.77 8.59
CA GLU A 127 -17.25 2.57 8.17
C GLU A 127 -18.33 1.77 7.41
N GLY A 128 -18.09 0.46 7.13
CA GLY A 128 -19.03 -0.41 6.44
C GLY A 128 -19.05 -0.27 4.92
N ARG A 129 -18.03 0.37 4.33
CA ARG A 129 -17.93 0.58 2.86
C ARG A 129 -17.31 -0.61 2.13
N VAL A 130 -16.63 -1.50 2.83
CA VAL A 130 -15.90 -2.64 2.24
C VAL A 130 -16.77 -3.88 2.23
N THR A 131 -16.96 -4.47 1.07
CA THR A 131 -17.76 -5.69 0.85
C THR A 131 -16.94 -6.97 0.95
N ARG A 132 -15.67 -6.92 0.57
CA ARG A 132 -14.66 -7.99 0.67
C ARG A 132 -13.30 -7.37 0.97
N LEU A 133 -12.51 -7.99 1.81
CA LEU A 133 -11.20 -7.47 2.22
C LEU A 133 -10.09 -8.46 1.88
N VAL A 134 -9.04 -7.98 1.23
CA VAL A 134 -7.80 -8.74 1.04
C VAL A 134 -6.67 -8.02 1.77
N ILE A 135 -5.94 -8.76 2.60
CA ILE A 135 -4.82 -8.24 3.40
C ILE A 135 -3.52 -8.89 2.92
N LEU A 136 -2.59 -8.08 2.42
CA LEU A 136 -1.24 -8.50 2.03
C LEU A 136 -0.25 -7.94 3.04
N ASN A 137 0.51 -8.76 3.75
CA ASN A 137 1.59 -8.36 4.66
C ASN A 137 1.39 -6.97 5.29
N SER A 138 0.38 -6.82 6.14
CA SER A 138 -0.06 -5.55 6.71
C SER A 138 -0.50 -5.69 8.17
N TRP A 139 -0.83 -4.57 8.82
CA TRP A 139 -1.26 -4.52 10.22
C TRP A 139 -2.31 -3.42 10.46
N MET A 140 -2.83 -3.34 11.71
CA MET A 140 -3.71 -2.25 12.15
C MET A 140 -3.57 -1.88 13.63
N TRP A 141 -2.64 -2.49 14.36
CA TRP A 141 -2.45 -2.35 15.80
C TRP A 141 -1.22 -1.53 16.15
N PRO A 142 -1.13 -0.93 17.36
CA PRO A 142 0.07 -0.27 17.82
C PRO A 142 1.20 -1.29 18.05
N PHE A 143 2.46 -0.83 17.92
CA PHE A 143 3.66 -1.62 18.17
C PHE A 143 4.26 -1.36 19.56
N ASP A 144 3.48 -0.76 20.47
CA ASP A 144 3.99 -0.38 21.80
C ASP A 144 4.49 -1.59 22.59
N ASP A 145 3.82 -2.75 22.44
CA ASP A 145 4.17 -4.00 23.13
C ASP A 145 5.13 -4.90 22.31
N ASP A 146 5.44 -4.54 21.09
CA ASP A 146 6.37 -5.25 20.22
C ASP A 146 7.77 -4.66 20.32
N ARG A 147 8.59 -5.18 21.23
CA ARG A 147 9.94 -4.65 21.48
C ARG A 147 10.82 -4.62 20.23
N GLU A 148 10.71 -5.61 19.35
CA GLU A 148 11.53 -5.67 18.15
C GLU A 148 11.12 -4.58 17.16
N MET A 149 9.82 -4.50 16.84
CA MET A 149 9.29 -3.46 15.98
C MET A 149 9.50 -2.07 16.56
N ALA A 150 9.28 -1.89 17.85
CA ALA A 150 9.51 -0.61 18.53
C ALA A 150 10.98 -0.17 18.45
N ASN A 151 11.94 -1.08 18.63
CA ASN A 151 13.37 -0.74 18.53
C ASN A 151 13.77 -0.36 17.10
N ARG A 152 13.31 -1.11 16.10
CA ARG A 152 13.53 -0.78 14.68
C ARG A 152 12.93 0.57 14.32
N ALA A 153 11.69 0.83 14.77
CA ALA A 153 10.98 2.08 14.51
C ALA A 153 11.67 3.27 15.21
N ARG A 154 12.13 3.13 16.47
CA ARG A 154 12.92 4.18 17.16
C ARG A 154 14.21 4.50 16.43
N PHE A 155 14.94 3.49 15.98
CA PHE A 155 16.14 3.70 15.17
C PHE A 155 15.83 4.46 13.88
N ALA A 156 14.83 4.00 13.13
CA ALA A 156 14.42 4.64 11.87
C ALA A 156 13.92 6.08 12.08
N ALA A 157 13.21 6.34 13.17
CA ALA A 157 12.70 7.67 13.53
C ALA A 157 13.78 8.64 14.03
N GLY A 158 14.93 8.15 14.48
CA GLY A 158 16.03 8.94 15.03
C GLY A 158 16.83 9.72 13.99
N ALA A 159 17.80 10.50 14.47
CA ALA A 159 18.65 11.35 13.61
C ALA A 159 19.46 10.53 12.58
N MET A 160 20.00 9.38 12.98
CA MET A 160 20.72 8.47 12.07
C MET A 160 19.77 7.90 11.01
N GLY A 161 18.59 7.44 11.40
CA GLY A 161 17.56 6.97 10.45
C GLY A 161 17.22 8.08 9.45
N ARG A 162 16.94 9.31 9.93
CA ARG A 162 16.67 10.46 9.06
C ARG A 162 17.81 10.70 8.05
N TRP A 163 19.06 10.66 8.52
CA TRP A 163 20.23 10.80 7.64
C TRP A 163 20.28 9.68 6.59
N MET A 164 20.05 8.43 6.96
CA MET A 164 20.04 7.28 6.06
C MET A 164 18.90 7.40 5.03
N TYR A 165 17.70 7.79 5.42
CA TYR A 165 16.60 8.04 4.49
C TYR A 165 16.96 9.14 3.49
N ARG A 166 17.49 10.27 3.96
CA ARG A 166 17.85 11.41 3.12
C ARG A 166 18.98 11.10 2.15
N HIS A 167 20.07 10.55 2.62
CA HIS A 167 21.32 10.44 1.87
C HIS A 167 21.50 9.12 1.15
N LEU A 168 21.12 8.02 1.78
CA LEU A 168 21.26 6.66 1.22
C LEU A 168 20.00 6.15 0.53
N ASN A 169 18.86 6.83 0.66
CA ASN A 169 17.55 6.30 0.26
C ASN A 169 17.30 4.93 0.88
N ALA A 170 17.52 4.83 2.21
CA ALA A 170 17.60 3.55 2.92
C ALA A 170 16.35 2.68 2.75
N SER A 171 15.16 3.30 2.72
CA SER A 171 13.90 2.56 2.50
C SER A 171 13.93 1.75 1.21
N LEU A 172 14.31 2.38 0.10
CA LEU A 172 14.26 1.76 -1.22
C LEU A 172 15.54 0.99 -1.58
N ARG A 173 16.72 1.43 -1.11
CA ARG A 173 17.99 0.81 -1.50
C ARG A 173 18.51 -0.26 -0.55
N LEU A 174 18.09 -0.21 0.72
CA LEU A 174 18.54 -1.14 1.76
C LEU A 174 17.40 -2.02 2.25
N ILE A 175 16.29 -1.42 2.74
CA ILE A 175 15.20 -2.15 3.37
C ILE A 175 14.42 -2.94 2.30
N MET A 176 13.98 -2.31 1.22
CA MET A 176 13.20 -2.99 0.18
C MET A 176 13.90 -4.26 -0.35
N PRO A 177 15.17 -4.23 -0.83
CA PRO A 177 15.83 -5.44 -1.31
C PRO A 177 16.02 -6.52 -0.24
N SER A 178 16.13 -6.15 1.05
CA SER A 178 16.29 -7.10 2.15
C SER A 178 14.97 -7.73 2.60
N ALA A 179 13.84 -7.13 2.24
CA ALA A 179 12.51 -7.61 2.58
C ALA A 179 11.88 -8.49 1.48
N TYR A 180 12.51 -8.59 0.29
CA TYR A 180 12.16 -9.62 -0.70
C TYR A 180 12.60 -11.01 -0.22
N GLY A 181 11.75 -12.00 -0.36
CA GLY A 181 12.07 -13.39 -0.06
C GLY A 181 13.11 -13.98 -1.02
N ARG A 182 13.05 -13.54 -2.28
CA ARG A 182 14.07 -13.80 -3.32
C ARG A 182 14.48 -12.47 -3.95
N ARG A 183 15.62 -11.94 -3.54
CA ARG A 183 16.14 -10.66 -4.04
C ARG A 183 16.22 -10.58 -5.57
N ALA A 184 16.40 -11.70 -6.26
CA ALA A 184 16.45 -11.76 -7.72
C ALA A 184 15.13 -11.34 -8.38
N ASN A 185 13.98 -11.43 -7.67
CA ASN A 185 12.67 -11.00 -8.16
C ASN A 185 12.58 -9.47 -8.28
N LEU A 186 13.34 -8.73 -7.46
CA LEU A 186 13.47 -7.28 -7.61
C LEU A 186 14.51 -6.98 -8.70
N THR A 187 14.10 -7.06 -9.96
CA THR A 187 14.98 -6.72 -11.08
C THR A 187 15.38 -5.24 -11.06
N LYS A 188 16.48 -4.88 -11.72
CA LYS A 188 16.92 -3.49 -11.81
C LYS A 188 15.87 -2.57 -12.47
N ALA A 189 15.13 -3.09 -13.45
CA ALA A 189 14.07 -2.36 -14.15
C ALA A 189 12.91 -2.05 -13.19
N ILE A 190 12.40 -3.07 -12.49
CA ILE A 190 11.32 -2.92 -11.49
C ILE A 190 11.76 -2.02 -10.33
N HIS A 191 12.97 -2.26 -9.78
CA HIS A 191 13.48 -1.44 -8.68
C HIS A 191 13.59 0.04 -9.06
N ARG A 192 13.94 0.36 -10.31
CA ARG A 192 13.99 1.71 -10.81
C ARG A 192 12.62 2.40 -10.74
N GLN A 193 11.51 1.70 -11.02
CA GLN A 193 10.16 2.28 -10.95
C GLN A 193 9.80 2.74 -9.51
N TYR A 194 10.35 2.11 -8.49
CA TYR A 194 10.20 2.53 -7.10
C TYR A 194 11.19 3.63 -6.69
N LEU A 195 12.39 3.64 -7.26
CA LEU A 195 13.43 4.62 -6.92
C LEU A 195 13.15 6.02 -7.48
N GLU A 196 12.60 6.10 -8.70
CA GLU A 196 12.45 7.36 -9.43
C GLU A 196 11.51 8.37 -8.75
N PRO A 197 10.35 8.00 -8.18
CA PRO A 197 9.50 8.94 -7.44
C PRO A 197 10.22 9.60 -6.26
N PHE A 198 11.23 8.92 -5.69
CA PHE A 198 12.03 9.36 -4.55
C PHE A 198 13.48 9.70 -4.89
N ARG A 199 13.72 10.19 -6.12
CA ARG A 199 15.04 10.67 -6.54
C ARG A 199 15.48 11.89 -5.74
N ASP A 200 14.52 12.78 -5.41
CA ASP A 200 14.76 13.94 -4.55
C ASP A 200 14.99 13.51 -3.09
N ARG A 201 16.06 14.04 -2.49
CA ARG A 201 16.46 13.76 -1.10
C ARG A 201 15.47 14.34 -0.08
N ASP A 202 14.88 15.49 -0.38
CA ASP A 202 13.91 16.13 0.53
C ASP A 202 12.59 15.36 0.53
N ALA A 203 12.18 14.83 -0.61
CA ALA A 203 11.02 13.96 -0.72
C ALA A 203 11.12 12.71 0.18
N ARG A 204 12.31 12.12 0.30
CA ARG A 204 12.55 10.95 1.17
C ARG A 204 12.31 11.25 2.64
N VAL A 205 12.71 12.46 3.07
CA VAL A 205 12.48 12.89 4.46
C VAL A 205 11.03 13.31 4.66
N LEU A 206 10.49 14.04 3.70
CA LEU A 206 9.14 14.57 3.78
C LEU A 206 8.08 13.47 3.84
N VAL A 207 8.27 12.40 3.08
CA VAL A 207 7.27 11.34 2.89
C VAL A 207 7.69 10.04 3.59
N LEU A 208 8.79 9.41 3.14
CA LEU A 208 9.17 8.08 3.63
C LEU A 208 9.58 8.09 5.10
N TRP A 209 10.38 9.09 5.51
CA TRP A 209 10.79 9.18 6.90
C TRP A 209 9.63 9.62 7.83
N ALA A 210 8.65 10.39 7.32
CA ALA A 210 7.44 10.70 8.08
C ALA A 210 6.67 9.43 8.46
N LEU A 211 6.50 8.47 7.52
CA LEU A 211 5.86 7.19 7.81
C LEU A 211 6.71 6.29 8.72
N ALA A 212 8.05 6.28 8.55
CA ALA A 212 8.91 5.57 9.50
C ALA A 212 8.76 6.07 10.93
N ARG A 213 8.61 7.39 11.14
CA ARG A 213 8.30 7.97 12.44
C ARG A 213 6.90 7.61 12.93
N ALA A 214 5.94 7.52 12.02
CA ALA A 214 4.56 7.24 12.33
C ALA A 214 4.34 5.82 12.86
N LEU A 215 5.26 4.87 12.63
CA LEU A 215 5.17 3.52 13.22
C LEU A 215 4.94 3.55 14.74
N LEU A 216 5.52 4.52 15.45
CA LEU A 216 5.26 4.76 16.86
C LEU A 216 4.53 6.09 17.10
N GLY A 217 4.78 7.10 16.25
CA GLY A 217 4.19 8.43 16.40
C GLY A 217 2.68 8.47 16.26
N SER A 218 2.10 7.53 15.49
CA SER A 218 0.66 7.38 15.28
C SER A 218 0.04 6.25 16.11
N SER A 219 0.66 5.83 17.23
CA SER A 219 0.16 4.75 18.08
C SER A 219 -1.27 4.99 18.59
N ALA A 220 -1.66 6.23 18.81
CA ALA A 220 -3.05 6.57 19.20
C ALA A 220 -4.04 6.21 18.10
N PHE A 221 -3.73 6.54 16.84
CA PHE A 221 -4.52 6.18 15.66
C PHE A 221 -4.63 4.65 15.51
N TYR A 222 -3.51 3.93 15.65
CA TYR A 222 -3.53 2.45 15.57
C TYR A 222 -4.32 1.81 16.72
N ARG A 223 -4.25 2.38 17.93
CA ARG A 223 -5.07 1.90 19.07
C ARG A 223 -6.56 2.07 18.81
N ASP A 224 -6.95 3.22 18.26
CA ASP A 224 -8.34 3.48 17.89
C ASP A 224 -8.83 2.49 16.84
N LEU A 225 -8.07 2.28 15.77
CA LEU A 225 -8.38 1.26 14.76
C LEU A 225 -8.53 -0.12 15.38
N TYR A 226 -7.60 -0.51 16.22
CA TYR A 226 -7.59 -1.85 16.82
C TYR A 226 -8.73 -2.06 17.83
N ALA A 227 -9.14 -0.99 18.53
CA ALA A 227 -10.29 -1.03 19.45
C ALA A 227 -11.60 -1.39 18.72
N HIS A 228 -11.71 -1.11 17.44
CA HIS A 228 -12.88 -1.39 16.60
C HIS A 228 -12.69 -2.59 15.67
N ALA A 229 -11.57 -3.32 15.76
CA ALA A 229 -11.15 -4.36 14.82
C ALA A 229 -12.15 -5.53 14.69
N GLU A 230 -12.93 -5.80 15.73
CA GLU A 230 -13.95 -6.86 15.67
C GLU A 230 -15.03 -6.65 14.61
N ARG A 231 -15.28 -5.41 14.20
CA ARG A 231 -16.21 -5.09 13.10
C ARG A 231 -15.76 -5.71 11.76
N LEU A 232 -14.46 -5.94 11.59
CA LEU A 232 -13.93 -6.59 10.39
C LEU A 232 -14.39 -8.04 10.24
N ARG A 233 -14.80 -8.71 11.32
CA ARG A 233 -15.30 -10.11 11.28
C ARG A 233 -16.55 -10.28 10.42
N ALA A 234 -17.31 -9.20 10.20
CA ALA A 234 -18.48 -9.23 9.33
C ALA A 234 -18.14 -9.18 7.84
N ILE A 235 -16.88 -8.93 7.49
CA ILE A 235 -16.42 -8.76 6.12
C ILE A 235 -15.72 -10.04 5.67
N PRO A 236 -16.18 -10.71 4.59
CA PRO A 236 -15.44 -11.82 3.99
C PRO A 236 -14.00 -11.37 3.70
N THR A 237 -13.03 -12.08 4.30
CA THR A 237 -11.62 -11.66 4.26
C THR A 237 -10.72 -12.78 3.75
N LYS A 238 -9.78 -12.40 2.88
CA LYS A 238 -8.66 -13.23 2.46
C LYS A 238 -7.36 -12.57 2.92
N ILE A 239 -6.47 -13.37 3.53
CA ILE A 239 -5.14 -12.93 3.93
C ILE A 239 -4.13 -13.65 3.03
N ILE A 240 -3.25 -12.90 2.38
CA ILE A 240 -2.15 -13.43 1.58
C ILE A 240 -0.85 -12.97 2.21
N TRP A 241 0.03 -13.92 2.54
CA TRP A 241 1.20 -13.62 3.36
C TRP A 241 2.48 -14.22 2.80
N GLY A 242 3.46 -13.36 2.53
CA GLY A 242 4.83 -13.79 2.24
C GLY A 242 5.55 -14.14 3.54
N MET A 243 5.90 -15.42 3.71
CA MET A 243 6.43 -15.96 4.97
C MET A 243 7.88 -15.56 5.25
N LYS A 244 8.61 -15.05 4.24
CA LYS A 244 9.98 -14.51 4.39
C LYS A 244 10.04 -13.02 4.63
N ASP A 245 8.91 -12.39 4.91
CA ASP A 245 8.87 -10.97 5.25
C ASP A 245 9.70 -10.70 6.51
N SER A 246 10.70 -9.83 6.37
CA SER A 246 11.55 -9.39 7.47
C SER A 246 10.94 -8.25 8.28
N ALA A 247 9.92 -7.57 7.74
CA ALA A 247 9.18 -6.50 8.40
C ALA A 247 7.98 -7.07 9.19
N PHE A 248 7.08 -7.78 8.50
CA PHE A 248 5.91 -8.41 9.12
C PHE A 248 6.08 -9.92 9.15
N ARG A 249 6.66 -10.41 10.23
CA ARG A 249 6.97 -11.83 10.44
C ARG A 249 5.71 -12.67 10.65
N PRO A 250 5.79 -14.01 10.61
CA PRO A 250 4.66 -14.92 10.78
C PRO A 250 3.80 -14.69 12.01
N TYR A 251 4.36 -14.19 13.14
CA TYR A 251 3.57 -13.87 14.32
C TYR A 251 2.54 -12.74 14.11
N GLN A 252 2.79 -11.85 13.15
CA GLN A 252 1.81 -10.81 12.76
C GLN A 252 0.64 -11.45 12.00
N LEU A 253 0.91 -12.45 11.14
CA LEU A 253 -0.14 -13.25 10.52
C LEU A 253 -1.00 -13.97 11.57
N GLU A 254 -0.37 -14.55 12.61
CA GLU A 254 -1.09 -15.21 13.69
C GLU A 254 -1.99 -14.24 14.47
N ARG A 255 -1.60 -12.97 14.58
CA ARG A 255 -2.46 -11.93 15.16
C ARG A 255 -3.71 -11.68 14.30
N TRP A 256 -3.58 -11.65 12.98
CA TRP A 256 -4.71 -11.58 12.05
C TRP A 256 -5.61 -12.83 12.15
N ARG A 257 -5.04 -14.02 12.19
CA ARG A 257 -5.81 -15.29 12.34
C ARG A 257 -6.66 -15.31 13.60
N LYS A 258 -6.13 -14.80 14.72
CA LYS A 258 -6.88 -14.67 15.98
C LYS A 258 -8.01 -13.65 15.88
N LEU A 259 -7.77 -12.55 15.19
CA LEU A 259 -8.75 -11.48 15.01
C LEU A 259 -9.86 -11.90 14.03
N LEU A 260 -9.49 -12.54 12.93
CA LEU A 260 -10.36 -12.92 11.81
C LEU A 260 -10.31 -14.45 11.58
N PRO A 261 -10.89 -15.27 12.48
CA PRO A 261 -10.77 -16.72 12.41
C PRO A 261 -11.41 -17.33 11.16
N GLU A 262 -12.40 -16.65 10.56
CA GLU A 262 -13.08 -17.09 9.34
C GLU A 262 -12.35 -16.65 8.05
N ALA A 263 -11.26 -15.89 8.14
CA ALA A 263 -10.52 -15.46 6.98
C ALA A 263 -9.83 -16.64 6.29
N THR A 264 -9.93 -16.70 4.95
CA THR A 264 -9.11 -17.64 4.19
C THR A 264 -7.68 -17.15 4.11
N VAL A 265 -6.71 -18.05 4.30
CA VAL A 265 -5.28 -17.68 4.32
C VAL A 265 -4.53 -18.41 3.23
N LEU A 266 -3.77 -17.64 2.43
CA LEU A 266 -2.77 -18.13 1.48
C LEU A 266 -1.39 -17.72 1.96
N THR A 267 -0.54 -18.69 2.30
CA THR A 267 0.87 -18.45 2.67
C THR A 267 1.78 -18.76 1.49
N LEU A 268 2.73 -17.86 1.25
CA LEU A 268 3.72 -17.97 0.20
C LEU A 268 5.10 -18.15 0.83
N GLU A 269 5.55 -19.38 0.94
CA GLU A 269 6.78 -19.78 1.67
C GLU A 269 8.06 -19.14 1.10
N HIS A 270 8.03 -18.72 -0.15
CA HIS A 270 9.19 -18.14 -0.83
C HIS A 270 9.15 -16.64 -0.99
N ALA A 271 7.97 -16.03 -0.79
CA ALA A 271 7.79 -14.60 -0.91
C ALA A 271 8.10 -13.86 0.40
N GLY A 272 8.56 -12.63 0.27
CA GLY A 272 8.78 -11.71 1.37
C GLY A 272 7.64 -10.69 1.49
N HIS A 273 8.03 -9.45 1.70
CA HIS A 273 7.09 -8.35 2.00
C HIS A 273 6.15 -7.99 0.84
N TRP A 274 6.55 -8.23 -0.41
CA TRP A 274 5.75 -7.95 -1.61
C TRP A 274 5.28 -9.24 -2.30
N PRO A 275 4.35 -10.02 -1.71
CA PRO A 275 3.93 -11.30 -2.30
C PRO A 275 3.37 -11.15 -3.71
N HIS A 276 2.68 -10.05 -4.00
CA HIS A 276 2.13 -9.71 -5.32
C HIS A 276 3.19 -9.34 -6.38
N GLU A 277 4.41 -9.03 -5.96
CA GLU A 277 5.59 -8.84 -6.83
C GLU A 277 6.39 -10.14 -7.01
N GLU A 278 6.39 -11.00 -5.98
CA GLU A 278 7.23 -12.20 -5.95
C GLU A 278 6.53 -13.46 -6.47
N ALA A 279 5.19 -13.49 -6.39
CA ALA A 279 4.32 -14.52 -6.94
C ALA A 279 3.14 -13.89 -7.70
N PRO A 280 3.39 -13.07 -8.75
CA PRO A 280 2.39 -12.18 -9.33
C PRO A 280 1.18 -12.91 -9.90
N ALA A 281 1.38 -14.05 -10.59
CA ALA A 281 0.27 -14.81 -11.17
C ALA A 281 -0.63 -15.41 -10.08
N GLU A 282 -0.04 -16.09 -9.09
CA GLU A 282 -0.77 -16.75 -8.00
C GLU A 282 -1.55 -15.74 -7.15
N VAL A 283 -0.92 -14.61 -6.80
CA VAL A 283 -1.54 -13.58 -5.98
C VAL A 283 -2.64 -12.84 -6.76
N ALA A 284 -2.39 -12.51 -8.03
CA ALA A 284 -3.37 -11.82 -8.86
C ALA A 284 -4.63 -12.68 -9.08
N GLU A 285 -4.47 -13.98 -9.36
CA GLU A 285 -5.55 -14.93 -9.49
C GLU A 285 -6.34 -15.10 -8.17
N ALA A 286 -5.61 -15.25 -7.05
CA ALA A 286 -6.22 -15.39 -5.73
C ALA A 286 -7.03 -14.15 -5.31
N ILE A 287 -6.59 -12.95 -5.72
CA ILE A 287 -7.34 -11.72 -5.49
C ILE A 287 -8.54 -11.64 -6.42
N ALA A 288 -8.34 -11.79 -7.74
CA ALA A 288 -9.40 -11.66 -8.75
C ALA A 288 -10.56 -12.62 -8.47
N SER A 289 -10.27 -13.90 -8.20
CA SER A 289 -11.30 -14.90 -7.87
C SER A 289 -12.03 -14.61 -6.55
N PHE A 290 -11.40 -13.90 -5.62
CA PHE A 290 -12.02 -13.58 -4.33
C PHE A 290 -12.89 -12.33 -4.40
N VAL A 291 -12.54 -11.33 -5.23
CA VAL A 291 -13.28 -10.06 -5.33
C VAL A 291 -14.38 -10.08 -6.39
N ALA A 292 -14.40 -11.09 -7.23
CA ALA A 292 -15.42 -11.32 -8.27
C ALA A 292 -16.85 -11.47 -7.71
#